data_fd8300519ac1bb40565cf8fd391a7fd0
#
_entry.id   fd8300519ac1bb40565cf8fd391a7fd0
#
_cell.length_a   1.000
_cell.length_b   1.000
_cell.length_c   1.000
_cell.angle_alpha   90.00
_cell.angle_beta   90.00
_cell.angle_gamma   90.00
#
_symmetry.space_group_name_H-M   'P 1'
#
loop_
_entity.id
_entity.type
_entity.pdbx_description
1 polymer ?
#
loop_
_entity_poly.entity_id
_entity_poly.type
_entity_poly.pdbx_seq_one_letter_code
_entity_poly.pdbx_strand_id
1 'polypeptide(L)'
;MKICGISDIHGDLNINIPECDVLCICGDVINLNDQRDIPASKHWWETRFVKWVKSLPCSKVIVVPGNHDFYLERMYTECWGWFKDHMRILTNKKLEFLIDESFYYEDIHFYGTPWIEPISFQANKWAFERDFNEESIEIPNCDVLLTHDNPYENPHIEVSNTVAPYHLFGHWHDGEDNSLLCRFNCSILDDMYNRKKKFKCVIIDVMTEKEAIAKVIARLEECTLFRCPESNQIDIHNKNIIKFLKNMYIPIEEEVLESAIITDFND
;
A
#
# COMPACT_ATOMS: atom_id res chain seq x y z
N MET A 1 -4.80 7.52 -7.72
CA MET A 1 -4.97 7.39 -6.25
C MET A 1 -3.66 7.69 -5.55
N LYS A 2 -3.67 8.60 -4.59
CA LYS A 2 -2.49 8.97 -3.80
C LYS A 2 -2.43 8.13 -2.53
N ILE A 3 -1.40 7.32 -2.37
CA ILE A 3 -1.20 6.42 -1.23
C ILE A 3 -0.01 6.91 -0.41
N CYS A 4 -0.18 6.95 0.90
CA CYS A 4 0.89 7.22 1.86
C CYS A 4 1.25 5.94 2.61
N GLY A 5 2.55 5.62 2.72
CA GLY A 5 3.07 4.47 3.46
C GLY A 5 3.85 4.92 4.70
N ILE A 6 3.60 4.25 5.83
CA ILE A 6 4.39 4.33 7.07
C ILE A 6 4.48 2.94 7.70
N SER A 7 5.46 2.72 8.58
CA SER A 7 5.62 1.49 9.36
C SER A 7 6.38 1.76 10.65
N ASP A 8 6.39 0.78 11.56
CA ASP A 8 7.22 0.77 12.77
C ASP A 8 7.03 2.06 13.59
N ILE A 9 5.75 2.41 13.81
CA ILE A 9 5.40 3.65 14.52
C ILE A 9 5.48 3.50 16.04
N HIS A 10 5.46 2.28 16.56
CA HIS A 10 5.58 1.94 17.98
C HIS A 10 4.85 2.89 18.93
N GLY A 11 3.60 3.22 18.58
CA GLY A 11 2.73 4.10 19.36
C GLY A 11 2.98 5.60 19.18
N ASP A 12 3.90 5.99 18.30
CA ASP A 12 4.10 7.40 17.94
C ASP A 12 2.99 7.87 17.00
N LEU A 13 1.92 8.39 17.56
CA LEU A 13 0.79 8.94 16.82
C LEU A 13 0.94 10.44 16.50
N ASN A 14 2.08 11.05 16.84
CA ASN A 14 2.36 12.45 16.53
C ASN A 14 3.08 12.61 15.19
N ILE A 15 2.61 11.89 14.16
CA ILE A 15 3.13 11.91 12.80
C ILE A 15 2.29 12.85 11.96
N ASN A 16 2.95 13.74 11.23
CA ASN A 16 2.25 14.58 10.25
C ASN A 16 2.02 13.77 8.97
N ILE A 17 0.84 13.18 8.83
CA ILE A 17 0.43 12.46 7.63
C ILE A 17 0.01 13.48 6.57
N PRO A 18 0.61 13.47 5.37
CA PRO A 18 0.19 14.33 4.28
C PRO A 18 -1.21 13.97 3.78
N GLU A 19 -1.86 14.89 3.10
CA GLU A 19 -3.13 14.62 2.44
C GLU A 19 -2.96 13.51 1.39
N CYS A 20 -3.73 12.44 1.52
CA CYS A 20 -3.71 11.25 0.68
C CYS A 20 -5.10 10.59 0.65
N ASP A 21 -5.34 9.71 -0.31
CA ASP A 21 -6.58 8.93 -0.38
C ASP A 21 -6.54 7.76 0.60
N VAL A 22 -5.41 7.05 0.64
CA VAL A 22 -5.19 5.87 1.50
C VAL A 22 -3.89 6.03 2.28
N LEU A 23 -3.95 5.76 3.59
CA LEU A 23 -2.77 5.55 4.43
C LEU A 23 -2.58 4.04 4.63
N CYS A 24 -1.41 3.52 4.25
CA CYS A 24 -0.98 2.15 4.49
C CYS A 24 0.01 2.12 5.67
N ILE A 25 -0.22 1.22 6.62
CA ILE A 25 0.65 1.01 7.80
C ILE A 25 1.15 -0.43 7.76
N CYS A 26 2.47 -0.60 7.62
CA CYS A 26 3.12 -1.89 7.39
C CYS A 26 3.66 -2.52 8.69
N GLY A 27 2.87 -2.51 9.75
CA GLY A 27 3.15 -3.22 10.99
C GLY A 27 3.81 -2.40 12.10
N ASP A 28 3.96 -3.03 13.24
CA ASP A 28 4.56 -2.52 14.47
C ASP A 28 3.96 -1.20 14.94
N VAL A 29 2.65 -1.25 15.15
CA VAL A 29 1.82 -0.08 15.42
C VAL A 29 1.74 0.23 16.91
N ILE A 30 1.61 -0.82 17.76
CA ILE A 30 1.44 -0.68 19.21
C ILE A 30 2.68 -0.07 19.88
N ASN A 31 2.48 0.66 20.95
CA ASN A 31 3.62 1.15 21.74
C ASN A 31 4.36 0.01 22.46
N LEU A 32 5.67 0.15 22.60
CA LEU A 32 6.55 -0.89 23.15
C LEU A 32 6.19 -1.31 24.59
N ASN A 33 5.64 -0.40 25.40
CA ASN A 33 5.33 -0.70 26.80
C ASN A 33 4.12 -1.63 26.93
N ASP A 34 3.13 -1.49 26.07
CA ASP A 34 1.85 -2.22 26.15
C ASP A 34 1.82 -3.46 25.23
N GLN A 35 2.81 -3.65 24.34
CA GLN A 35 2.78 -4.66 23.27
C GLN A 35 2.44 -6.08 23.77
N ARG A 36 2.98 -6.53 24.89
CA ARG A 36 2.75 -7.88 25.48
C ARG A 36 1.64 -7.90 26.55
N ASP A 37 1.17 -6.75 26.99
CA ASP A 37 0.02 -6.63 27.89
C ASP A 37 -1.28 -6.56 27.07
N ILE A 38 -1.94 -7.69 26.88
CA ILE A 38 -3.13 -7.79 26.02
C ILE A 38 -4.26 -6.85 26.45
N PRO A 39 -4.63 -6.71 27.76
CA PRO A 39 -5.59 -5.71 28.20
C PRO A 39 -5.20 -4.27 27.90
N ALA A 40 -3.95 -3.89 28.13
CA ALA A 40 -3.45 -2.55 27.85
C ALA A 40 -3.41 -2.27 26.33
N SER A 41 -2.92 -3.24 25.56
CA SER A 41 -2.94 -3.21 24.08
C SER A 41 -4.36 -3.03 23.53
N LYS A 42 -5.32 -3.84 24.00
CA LYS A 42 -6.73 -3.69 23.63
C LYS A 42 -7.23 -2.27 23.88
N HIS A 43 -7.03 -1.76 25.09
CA HIS A 43 -7.44 -0.40 25.45
C HIS A 43 -6.81 0.64 24.51
N TRP A 44 -5.52 0.51 24.21
CA TRP A 44 -4.82 1.42 23.33
C TRP A 44 -5.38 1.41 21.90
N TRP A 45 -5.59 0.22 21.31
CA TRP A 45 -6.14 0.05 19.97
C TRP A 45 -7.56 0.63 19.85
N GLU A 46 -8.44 0.31 20.80
CA GLU A 46 -9.86 0.71 20.77
C GLU A 46 -10.10 2.18 21.14
N THR A 47 -9.12 2.86 21.75
CA THR A 47 -9.26 4.26 22.18
C THR A 47 -8.29 5.19 21.46
N ARG A 48 -6.99 5.10 21.76
CA ARG A 48 -5.98 6.04 21.24
C ARG A 48 -5.79 5.91 19.74
N PHE A 49 -5.62 4.69 19.25
CA PHE A 49 -5.44 4.43 17.82
C PHE A 49 -6.71 4.78 17.02
N VAL A 50 -7.90 4.35 17.48
CA VAL A 50 -9.19 4.71 16.86
C VAL A 50 -9.35 6.23 16.78
N LYS A 51 -9.04 6.96 17.85
CA LYS A 51 -9.12 8.43 17.85
C LYS A 51 -8.18 9.04 16.82
N TRP A 52 -6.96 8.53 16.74
CA TRP A 52 -5.97 9.00 15.76
C TRP A 52 -6.42 8.71 14.33
N VAL A 53 -6.84 7.49 14.01
CA VAL A 53 -7.35 7.12 12.68
C VAL A 53 -8.48 8.04 12.23
N LYS A 54 -9.41 8.37 13.13
CA LYS A 54 -10.53 9.28 12.82
C LYS A 54 -10.08 10.70 12.51
N SER A 55 -8.94 11.14 13.03
CA SER A 55 -8.40 12.49 12.81
C SER A 55 -7.55 12.64 11.56
N LEU A 56 -7.16 11.53 10.90
CA LEU A 56 -6.26 11.56 9.75
C LEU A 56 -6.91 12.18 8.50
N PRO A 57 -6.12 12.87 7.66
CA PRO A 57 -6.63 13.54 6.45
C PRO A 57 -6.68 12.57 5.24
N CYS A 58 -7.16 11.35 5.44
CA CYS A 58 -7.30 10.34 4.38
C CYS A 58 -8.67 9.68 4.43
N SER A 59 -9.12 9.08 3.35
CA SER A 59 -10.40 8.37 3.27
C SER A 59 -10.34 6.97 3.85
N LYS A 60 -9.21 6.28 3.69
CA LYS A 60 -8.97 4.92 4.18
C LYS A 60 -7.63 4.80 4.90
N VAL A 61 -7.59 3.90 5.88
CA VAL A 61 -6.39 3.43 6.55
C VAL A 61 -6.37 1.92 6.45
N ILE A 62 -5.29 1.37 5.88
CA ILE A 62 -5.08 -0.07 5.75
C ILE A 62 -3.90 -0.42 6.65
N VAL A 63 -4.08 -1.44 7.51
CA VAL A 63 -3.06 -1.89 8.44
C VAL A 63 -2.75 -3.35 8.18
N VAL A 64 -1.49 -3.66 7.98
CA VAL A 64 -0.92 -4.99 8.14
C VAL A 64 -0.27 -5.02 9.52
N PRO A 65 -0.54 -6.00 10.39
CA PRO A 65 0.13 -6.11 11.68
C PRO A 65 1.63 -6.38 11.55
N GLY A 66 2.39 -6.10 12.63
CA GLY A 66 3.80 -6.46 12.75
C GLY A 66 4.07 -7.39 13.93
N ASN A 67 5.34 -7.72 14.14
CA ASN A 67 5.72 -8.70 15.16
C ASN A 67 5.59 -8.17 16.61
N HIS A 68 5.40 -6.88 16.80
CA HIS A 68 5.07 -6.30 18.10
C HIS A 68 3.56 -6.24 18.38
N ASP A 69 2.69 -6.52 17.38
CA ASP A 69 1.23 -6.37 17.50
C ASP A 69 0.54 -7.62 18.07
N PHE A 70 0.98 -8.11 19.26
CA PHE A 70 0.50 -9.35 19.90
C PHE A 70 -1.01 -9.39 20.12
N TYR A 71 -1.63 -8.25 20.40
CA TYR A 71 -3.09 -8.20 20.56
C TYR A 71 -3.79 -8.52 19.22
N LEU A 72 -3.26 -8.06 18.10
CA LEU A 72 -3.82 -8.34 16.78
C LEU A 72 -3.66 -9.82 16.39
N GLU A 73 -2.50 -10.44 16.69
CA GLU A 73 -2.32 -11.89 16.50
C GLU A 73 -3.33 -12.70 17.33
N ARG A 74 -3.54 -12.29 18.57
CA ARG A 74 -4.55 -12.93 19.43
C ARG A 74 -5.96 -12.78 18.85
N MET A 75 -6.34 -11.60 18.34
CA MET A 75 -7.64 -11.38 17.72
C MET A 75 -7.77 -12.20 16.42
N TYR A 76 -6.68 -12.33 15.65
CA TYR A 76 -6.65 -13.15 14.45
C TYR A 76 -6.98 -14.62 14.76
N THR A 77 -6.40 -15.17 15.83
CA THR A 77 -6.61 -16.57 16.21
C THR A 77 -7.97 -16.82 16.91
N GLU A 78 -8.49 -15.86 17.66
CA GLU A 78 -9.69 -16.06 18.48
C GLU A 78 -10.99 -15.60 17.80
N CYS A 79 -10.99 -14.43 17.11
CA CYS A 79 -12.25 -13.82 16.67
C CYS A 79 -12.08 -12.75 15.55
N TRP A 80 -11.24 -13.02 14.55
CA TRP A 80 -10.82 -12.03 13.56
C TRP A 80 -11.95 -11.28 12.86
N GLY A 81 -12.95 -11.98 12.35
CA GLY A 81 -14.08 -11.35 11.67
C GLY A 81 -14.83 -10.36 12.56
N TRP A 82 -15.14 -10.76 13.80
CA TRP A 82 -15.78 -9.87 14.77
C TRP A 82 -14.90 -8.65 15.09
N PHE A 83 -13.61 -8.86 15.29
CA PHE A 83 -12.68 -7.79 15.62
C PHE A 83 -12.58 -6.76 14.50
N LYS A 84 -12.43 -7.20 13.24
CA LYS A 84 -12.42 -6.30 12.09
C LYS A 84 -13.70 -5.46 12.01
N ASP A 85 -14.85 -6.09 12.14
CA ASP A 85 -16.13 -5.38 12.08
C ASP A 85 -16.28 -4.37 13.23
N HIS A 86 -15.84 -4.75 14.44
CA HIS A 86 -15.83 -3.85 15.60
C HIS A 86 -14.97 -2.61 15.33
N MET A 87 -13.74 -2.79 14.84
CA MET A 87 -12.82 -1.69 14.54
C MET A 87 -13.31 -0.82 13.36
N ARG A 88 -13.94 -1.43 12.35
CA ARG A 88 -14.62 -0.69 11.27
C ARG A 88 -15.74 0.22 11.80
N ILE A 89 -16.56 -0.29 12.70
CA ILE A 89 -17.63 0.49 13.35
C ILE A 89 -17.03 1.66 14.14
N LEU A 90 -16.04 1.40 14.99
CA LEU A 90 -15.39 2.42 15.81
C LEU A 90 -14.75 3.53 14.98
N THR A 91 -14.28 3.24 13.78
CA THR A 91 -13.60 4.20 12.89
C THR A 91 -14.46 4.73 11.76
N ASN A 92 -15.80 4.52 11.80
CA ASN A 92 -16.72 4.90 10.73
C ASN A 92 -16.33 4.29 9.37
N LYS A 93 -15.93 3.02 9.35
CA LYS A 93 -15.47 2.26 8.16
C LYS A 93 -14.20 2.80 7.49
N LYS A 94 -13.44 3.62 8.20
CA LYS A 94 -12.19 4.17 7.69
C LYS A 94 -11.02 3.18 7.76
N LEU A 95 -11.00 2.29 8.78
CA LEU A 95 -9.93 1.34 9.05
C LEU A 95 -10.22 -0.04 8.46
N GLU A 96 -9.20 -0.62 7.81
CA GLU A 96 -9.16 -2.00 7.35
C GLU A 96 -7.90 -2.68 7.86
N PHE A 97 -8.02 -3.97 8.21
CA PHE A 97 -6.87 -4.82 8.55
C PHE A 97 -6.73 -5.92 7.52
N LEU A 98 -5.48 -6.22 7.10
CA LEU A 98 -5.19 -7.30 6.17
C LEU A 98 -4.21 -8.30 6.81
N ILE A 99 -4.61 -9.56 6.83
CA ILE A 99 -3.78 -10.72 7.21
C ILE A 99 -4.06 -11.81 6.18
N ASP A 100 -3.17 -11.98 5.21
CA ASP A 100 -3.32 -12.85 4.04
C ASP A 100 -4.66 -12.56 3.30
N GLU A 101 -5.00 -11.28 3.18
CA GLU A 101 -6.28 -10.83 2.66
C GLU A 101 -6.12 -9.76 1.59
N SER A 102 -7.05 -9.77 0.64
CA SER A 102 -7.23 -8.73 -0.38
C SER A 102 -8.25 -7.68 0.06
N PHE A 103 -8.01 -6.44 -0.34
CA PHE A 103 -8.94 -5.32 -0.18
C PHE A 103 -8.98 -4.49 -1.45
N TYR A 104 -10.16 -4.14 -1.90
CA TYR A 104 -10.36 -3.28 -3.09
C TYR A 104 -10.90 -1.93 -2.64
N TYR A 105 -10.26 -0.87 -3.10
CA TYR A 105 -10.72 0.50 -2.88
C TYR A 105 -10.52 1.32 -4.16
N GLU A 106 -11.60 1.85 -4.72
CA GLU A 106 -11.61 2.64 -5.96
C GLU A 106 -10.79 1.99 -7.09
N ASP A 107 -11.10 0.75 -7.41
CA ASP A 107 -10.44 -0.07 -8.44
C ASP A 107 -8.96 -0.39 -8.23
N ILE A 108 -8.38 -0.05 -7.08
CA ILE A 108 -7.03 -0.48 -6.68
C ILE A 108 -7.12 -1.71 -5.78
N HIS A 109 -6.35 -2.73 -6.12
CA HIS A 109 -6.25 -3.98 -5.38
C HIS A 109 -5.06 -3.96 -4.42
N PHE A 110 -5.35 -3.98 -3.12
CA PHE A 110 -4.38 -4.14 -2.05
C PHE A 110 -4.36 -5.58 -1.58
N TYR A 111 -3.18 -6.11 -1.29
CA TYR A 111 -3.01 -7.36 -0.56
C TYR A 111 -2.08 -7.14 0.60
N GLY A 112 -2.37 -7.75 1.77
CA GLY A 112 -1.57 -7.57 2.98
C GLY A 112 -1.25 -8.88 3.67
N THR A 113 0.03 -9.05 4.09
CA THR A 113 0.52 -10.19 4.84
C THR A 113 1.51 -9.76 5.92
N PRO A 114 1.30 -10.17 7.20
CA PRO A 114 2.09 -9.71 8.33
C PRO A 114 3.31 -10.57 8.65
N TRP A 115 3.37 -11.80 8.10
CA TRP A 115 4.28 -12.83 8.57
C TRP A 115 5.74 -12.47 8.39
N ILE A 116 6.52 -12.68 9.45
CA ILE A 116 7.98 -12.57 9.46
C ILE A 116 8.63 -13.94 9.65
N GLU A 117 9.89 -14.07 9.24
CA GLU A 117 10.69 -15.23 9.62
C GLU A 117 10.95 -15.24 11.14
N PRO A 118 11.05 -16.45 11.76
CA PRO A 118 11.33 -16.55 13.19
C PRO A 118 12.66 -15.90 13.57
N ILE A 119 12.63 -15.02 14.57
CA ILE A 119 13.82 -14.30 15.05
C ILE A 119 14.65 -15.24 15.95
N SER A 120 15.59 -15.94 15.34
CA SER A 120 16.33 -17.07 15.92
C SER A 120 17.21 -16.76 17.14
N PHE A 121 17.58 -15.49 17.34
CA PHE A 121 18.45 -15.08 18.46
C PHE A 121 17.67 -14.67 19.72
N GLN A 122 16.34 -14.73 19.68
CA GLN A 122 15.48 -14.38 20.82
C GLN A 122 14.79 -15.62 21.40
N ALA A 123 14.80 -15.75 22.74
CA ALA A 123 14.16 -16.86 23.42
C ALA A 123 12.63 -16.77 23.45
N ASN A 124 12.06 -15.59 23.27
CA ASN A 124 10.62 -15.36 23.30
C ASN A 124 10.08 -15.21 21.88
N LYS A 125 9.06 -15.98 21.56
CA LYS A 125 8.34 -15.86 20.29
C LYS A 125 7.77 -14.45 20.11
N TRP A 126 7.86 -13.93 18.88
CA TRP A 126 7.20 -12.71 18.46
C TRP A 126 5.83 -13.01 17.83
N ALA A 127 5.00 -12.00 17.72
CA ALA A 127 3.75 -12.14 17.00
C ALA A 127 4.02 -12.31 15.49
N PHE A 128 3.12 -13.00 14.81
CA PHE A 128 3.18 -13.22 13.36
C PHE A 128 4.49 -13.85 12.83
N GLU A 129 5.20 -14.63 13.68
CA GLU A 129 6.29 -15.48 13.21
C GLU A 129 5.75 -16.73 12.51
N ARG A 130 6.27 -17.03 11.31
CA ARG A 130 5.93 -18.21 10.51
C ARG A 130 7.20 -18.88 9.99
N ASP A 131 7.29 -20.20 10.13
CA ASP A 131 8.32 -20.98 9.43
C ASP A 131 7.87 -21.21 7.98
N PHE A 132 8.42 -20.44 7.07
CA PHE A 132 8.08 -20.51 5.64
C PHE A 132 8.55 -21.79 4.96
N ASN A 133 9.45 -22.57 5.58
CA ASN A 133 9.80 -23.89 5.06
C ASN A 133 8.67 -24.91 5.28
N GLU A 134 7.82 -24.68 6.29
CA GLU A 134 6.67 -25.53 6.59
C GLU A 134 5.37 -24.99 5.98
N GLU A 135 5.22 -23.66 5.94
CA GLU A 135 3.99 -22.97 5.49
C GLU A 135 4.32 -21.87 4.47
N SER A 136 4.17 -22.17 3.19
CA SER A 136 4.34 -21.15 2.14
C SER A 136 3.24 -20.10 2.13
N ILE A 137 3.57 -18.89 1.66
CA ILE A 137 2.59 -17.83 1.37
C ILE A 137 2.38 -17.77 -0.14
N GLU A 138 1.13 -17.69 -0.56
CA GLU A 138 0.77 -17.41 -1.95
C GLU A 138 0.28 -15.96 -2.06
N ILE A 139 1.07 -15.12 -2.71
CA ILE A 139 0.74 -13.72 -2.94
C ILE A 139 0.04 -13.58 -4.28
N PRO A 140 -1.24 -13.17 -4.32
CA PRO A 140 -1.98 -12.97 -5.56
C PRO A 140 -1.49 -11.72 -6.30
N ASN A 141 -1.84 -11.63 -7.59
CA ASN A 141 -1.65 -10.39 -8.33
C ASN A 141 -2.43 -9.26 -7.64
N CYS A 142 -1.74 -8.16 -7.34
CA CYS A 142 -2.32 -6.97 -6.72
C CYS A 142 -1.60 -5.72 -7.21
N ASP A 143 -2.23 -4.54 -7.05
CA ASP A 143 -1.60 -3.27 -7.42
C ASP A 143 -0.60 -2.82 -6.34
N VAL A 144 -0.95 -3.02 -5.07
CA VAL A 144 -0.15 -2.63 -3.92
C VAL A 144 -0.06 -3.78 -2.92
N LEU A 145 1.15 -4.29 -2.73
CA LEU A 145 1.47 -5.28 -1.71
C LEU A 145 1.93 -4.58 -0.43
N LEU A 146 1.38 -5.00 0.70
CA LEU A 146 1.76 -4.55 2.03
C LEU A 146 2.30 -5.76 2.80
N THR A 147 3.55 -5.67 3.27
CA THR A 147 4.12 -6.68 4.18
C THR A 147 4.68 -5.99 5.42
N HIS A 148 4.77 -6.72 6.54
CA HIS A 148 5.58 -6.21 7.62
C HIS A 148 7.05 -6.51 7.37
N ASP A 149 7.38 -7.75 7.01
CA ASP A 149 8.77 -8.18 6.78
C ASP A 149 9.38 -7.56 5.51
N ASN A 150 10.71 -7.57 5.48
CA ASN A 150 11.52 -7.01 4.42
C ASN A 150 11.71 -8.03 3.27
N PRO A 151 11.31 -7.70 2.03
CA PRO A 151 11.44 -8.63 0.91
C PRO A 151 12.90 -8.95 0.51
N TYR A 152 13.88 -8.17 0.95
CA TYR A 152 15.28 -8.44 0.64
C TYR A 152 15.92 -9.49 1.55
N GLU A 153 15.33 -9.74 2.72
CA GLU A 153 15.77 -10.77 3.66
C GLU A 153 14.85 -11.99 3.67
N ASN A 154 13.56 -11.78 3.35
CA ASN A 154 12.58 -12.85 3.26
C ASN A 154 12.18 -13.11 1.79
N PRO A 155 12.78 -14.11 1.13
CA PRO A 155 12.50 -14.42 -0.26
C PRO A 155 11.08 -14.95 -0.51
N HIS A 156 10.36 -15.35 0.53
CA HIS A 156 8.98 -15.87 0.40
C HIS A 156 7.94 -14.77 0.15
N ILE A 157 8.30 -13.52 0.43
CA ILE A 157 7.46 -12.35 0.16
C ILE A 157 8.04 -11.45 -0.94
N GLU A 158 9.20 -11.82 -1.52
CA GLU A 158 9.72 -11.15 -2.69
C GLU A 158 8.92 -11.59 -3.92
N VAL A 159 8.27 -10.64 -4.57
CA VAL A 159 7.49 -10.88 -5.78
C VAL A 159 7.95 -9.99 -6.92
N SER A 160 7.71 -10.43 -8.16
CA SER A 160 8.01 -9.63 -9.34
C SER A 160 7.07 -8.41 -9.44
N ASN A 161 7.49 -7.37 -10.16
CA ASN A 161 6.65 -6.21 -10.42
C ASN A 161 5.41 -6.53 -11.29
N THR A 162 5.36 -7.71 -11.91
CA THR A 162 4.16 -8.19 -12.63
C THR A 162 3.11 -8.75 -11.68
N VAL A 163 3.50 -9.21 -10.48
CA VAL A 163 2.59 -9.68 -9.42
C VAL A 163 2.13 -8.52 -8.57
N ALA A 164 3.07 -7.65 -8.13
CA ALA A 164 2.79 -6.45 -7.36
C ALA A 164 3.69 -5.30 -7.82
N PRO A 165 3.16 -4.35 -8.63
CA PRO A 165 3.92 -3.17 -9.07
C PRO A 165 4.50 -2.34 -7.94
N TYR A 166 3.74 -2.18 -6.85
CA TYR A 166 4.18 -1.44 -5.66
C TYR A 166 4.22 -2.34 -4.45
N HIS A 167 5.31 -2.28 -3.69
CA HIS A 167 5.46 -3.02 -2.43
C HIS A 167 5.91 -2.06 -1.32
N LEU A 168 5.08 -1.92 -0.29
CA LEU A 168 5.36 -1.16 0.93
C LEU A 168 5.64 -2.15 2.06
N PHE A 169 6.72 -1.94 2.80
CA PHE A 169 7.13 -2.85 3.87
C PHE A 169 7.72 -2.09 5.08
N GLY A 170 7.99 -2.80 6.17
CA GLY A 170 8.58 -2.30 7.41
C GLY A 170 9.64 -3.22 7.98
N HIS A 171 9.59 -3.41 9.32
CA HIS A 171 10.41 -4.33 10.11
C HIS A 171 11.91 -4.01 10.12
N TRP A 172 12.50 -3.69 9.00
CA TRP A 172 13.90 -3.33 8.87
C TRP A 172 14.08 -1.83 9.03
N HIS A 173 14.29 -1.37 10.27
CA HIS A 173 14.27 0.05 10.60
C HIS A 173 15.24 0.86 9.76
N ASP A 174 16.50 0.43 9.61
CA ASP A 174 17.53 1.16 8.86
C ASP A 174 17.71 0.67 7.41
N GLY A 175 16.76 -0.12 6.89
CA GLY A 175 16.78 -0.62 5.53
C GLY A 175 16.60 0.46 4.46
N GLU A 176 17.13 0.22 3.29
CA GLU A 176 17.07 1.11 2.14
C GLU A 176 15.88 0.81 1.23
N ASP A 177 15.38 1.83 0.55
CA ASP A 177 14.41 1.72 -0.52
C ASP A 177 15.05 1.23 -1.80
N ASN A 178 14.26 0.51 -2.63
CA ASN A 178 14.59 0.33 -4.03
C ASN A 178 13.51 0.96 -4.91
N SER A 179 13.64 2.25 -5.15
CA SER A 179 12.69 3.02 -5.95
C SER A 179 12.61 2.57 -7.41
N LEU A 180 13.68 1.97 -7.96
CA LEU A 180 13.69 1.43 -9.32
C LEU A 180 12.77 0.20 -9.45
N LEU A 181 12.65 -0.59 -8.39
CA LEU A 181 11.75 -1.73 -8.31
C LEU A 181 10.42 -1.41 -7.61
N CYS A 182 10.17 -0.15 -7.26
CA CYS A 182 9.01 0.29 -6.50
C CYS A 182 8.82 -0.49 -5.19
N ARG A 183 9.93 -0.72 -4.45
CA ARG A 183 9.99 -1.35 -3.14
C ARG A 183 10.36 -0.29 -2.11
N PHE A 184 9.47 -0.03 -1.15
CA PHE A 184 9.61 1.12 -0.25
C PHE A 184 9.57 0.67 1.21
N ASN A 185 10.67 0.94 1.92
CA ASN A 185 10.72 0.81 3.37
C ASN A 185 9.97 1.99 4.01
N CYS A 186 8.89 1.69 4.70
CA CYS A 186 8.01 2.67 5.31
C CYS A 186 8.35 2.96 6.78
N SER A 187 9.41 2.37 7.33
CA SER A 187 9.81 2.48 8.74
C SER A 187 10.16 3.91 9.12
N ILE A 188 9.49 4.44 10.15
CA ILE A 188 9.70 5.82 10.61
C ILE A 188 10.75 5.97 11.70
N LEU A 189 11.07 4.86 12.39
CA LEU A 189 12.03 4.83 13.48
C LEU A 189 13.33 4.17 13.02
N ASP A 190 14.44 4.53 13.71
CA ASP A 190 15.73 3.86 13.60
C ASP A 190 15.81 2.64 14.56
N ASP A 191 16.88 1.86 14.50
CA ASP A 191 17.10 0.67 15.35
C ASP A 191 17.14 0.98 16.85
N MET A 192 17.27 2.24 17.23
CA MET A 192 17.18 2.70 18.62
C MET A 192 15.79 3.22 18.97
N TYR A 193 14.80 2.99 18.12
CA TYR A 193 13.42 3.46 18.25
C TYR A 193 13.28 5.00 18.33
N ASN A 194 14.25 5.75 17.77
CA ASN A 194 14.12 7.18 17.62
C ASN A 194 13.55 7.51 16.24
N ARG A 195 12.78 8.59 16.15
CA ARG A 195 12.29 9.06 14.85
C ARG A 195 13.47 9.45 13.95
N LYS A 196 13.51 8.89 12.75
CA LYS A 196 14.54 9.23 11.74
C LYS A 196 14.54 10.72 11.45
N LYS A 197 15.70 11.37 11.49
CA LYS A 197 15.84 12.83 11.30
C LYS A 197 15.37 13.33 9.92
N LYS A 198 15.41 12.46 8.90
CA LYS A 198 15.03 12.74 7.53
C LYS A 198 13.76 11.97 7.11
N PHE A 199 12.99 11.51 8.10
CA PHE A 199 11.77 10.77 7.79
C PHE A 199 10.84 11.57 6.90
N LYS A 200 10.35 10.92 5.86
CA LYS A 200 9.23 11.35 5.03
C LYS A 200 8.32 10.16 4.82
N CYS A 201 7.01 10.38 4.92
CA CYS A 201 6.07 9.36 4.49
C CYS A 201 6.38 8.96 3.04
N VAL A 202 6.37 7.67 2.75
CA VAL A 202 6.41 7.18 1.38
C VAL A 202 5.13 7.62 0.70
N ILE A 203 5.23 8.25 -0.46
CA ILE A 203 4.07 8.69 -1.25
C ILE A 203 4.19 8.08 -2.62
N ILE A 204 3.18 7.32 -3.02
CA ILE A 204 3.06 6.74 -4.35
C ILE A 204 1.75 7.19 -4.99
N ASP A 205 1.79 7.45 -6.29
CA ASP A 205 0.61 7.71 -7.11
C ASP A 205 0.31 6.46 -7.94
N VAL A 206 -0.71 5.71 -7.52
CA VAL A 206 -1.16 4.50 -8.22
C VAL A 206 -2.25 4.87 -9.20
N MET A 207 -2.08 4.46 -10.45
CA MET A 207 -3.07 4.63 -11.50
C MET A 207 -3.78 3.30 -11.75
N THR A 208 -5.08 3.37 -11.97
CA THR A 208 -5.83 2.23 -12.50
C THR A 208 -5.31 1.89 -13.91
N GLU A 209 -5.52 0.64 -14.35
CA GLU A 209 -5.19 0.24 -15.72
C GLU A 209 -5.87 1.17 -16.75
N LYS A 210 -7.11 1.56 -16.50
CA LYS A 210 -7.89 2.50 -17.32
C LYS A 210 -7.21 3.87 -17.43
N GLU A 211 -6.75 4.44 -16.31
CA GLU A 211 -6.03 5.72 -16.30
C GLU A 211 -4.67 5.63 -16.98
N ALA A 212 -3.94 4.52 -16.79
CA ALA A 212 -2.67 4.30 -17.47
C ALA A 212 -2.84 4.23 -18.98
N ILE A 213 -3.85 3.50 -19.46
CA ILE A 213 -4.17 3.41 -20.89
C ILE A 213 -4.61 4.75 -21.45
N ALA A 214 -5.45 5.51 -20.74
CA ALA A 214 -5.86 6.84 -21.16
C ALA A 214 -4.66 7.79 -21.32
N LYS A 215 -3.69 7.76 -20.40
CA LYS A 215 -2.43 8.53 -20.53
C LYS A 215 -1.59 8.09 -21.71
N VAL A 216 -1.49 6.79 -21.99
CA VAL A 216 -0.77 6.27 -23.18
C VAL A 216 -1.45 6.75 -24.46
N ILE A 217 -2.78 6.66 -24.52
CA ILE A 217 -3.57 7.12 -25.68
C ILE A 217 -3.33 8.62 -25.91
N ALA A 218 -3.46 9.45 -24.87
CA ALA A 218 -3.25 10.90 -24.96
C ALA A 218 -1.84 11.23 -25.47
N ARG A 219 -0.80 10.53 -24.95
CA ARG A 219 0.58 10.75 -25.40
C ARG A 219 0.84 10.31 -26.83
N LEU A 220 0.19 9.23 -27.29
CA LEU A 220 0.25 8.81 -28.68
C LEU A 220 -0.45 9.82 -29.61
N GLU A 221 -1.58 10.40 -29.18
CA GLU A 221 -2.29 11.44 -29.91
C GLU A 221 -1.47 12.73 -30.02
N GLU A 222 -0.79 13.16 -28.93
CA GLU A 222 0.17 14.27 -28.98
C GLU A 222 1.31 14.03 -29.96
N CYS A 223 1.87 12.81 -29.99
CA CYS A 223 2.94 12.45 -30.94
C CYS A 223 2.47 12.46 -32.40
N THR A 224 1.17 12.25 -32.67
CA THR A 224 0.62 12.32 -34.03
C THR A 224 0.40 13.75 -34.54
N LEU A 225 0.30 14.72 -33.60
CA LEU A 225 0.15 16.16 -33.94
C LEU A 225 1.49 16.81 -34.38
N PHE A 226 2.61 16.28 -33.93
CA PHE A 226 3.94 16.71 -34.39
C PHE A 226 4.32 16.01 -35.72
N ARG A 227 3.73 16.44 -36.82
CA ARG A 227 4.05 15.93 -38.16
C ARG A 227 5.49 16.24 -38.55
N CYS A 228 6.29 15.19 -38.65
CA CYS A 228 7.44 15.21 -39.54
C CYS A 228 6.91 14.98 -40.98
N PRO A 229 7.09 15.90 -41.93
CA PRO A 229 6.49 15.78 -43.27
C PRO A 229 6.92 14.55 -44.07
N GLU A 230 7.92 13.81 -43.59
CA GLU A 230 8.57 12.71 -44.30
C GLU A 230 8.15 11.30 -43.85
N SER A 231 7.27 11.14 -42.84
CA SER A 231 6.93 9.81 -42.32
C SER A 231 5.43 9.54 -42.15
N ASN A 232 4.73 9.40 -43.28
CA ASN A 232 3.34 8.90 -43.28
C ASN A 232 3.14 7.51 -42.60
N GLN A 233 4.22 6.74 -42.41
CA GLN A 233 4.15 5.40 -41.81
C GLN A 233 3.96 5.41 -40.28
N ILE A 234 4.56 6.35 -39.55
CA ILE A 234 4.44 6.45 -38.08
C ILE A 234 3.02 6.86 -37.66
N ASP A 235 2.40 7.77 -38.44
CA ASP A 235 1.03 8.23 -38.18
C ASP A 235 0.01 7.09 -38.33
N ILE A 236 0.16 6.22 -39.34
CA ILE A 236 -0.71 5.05 -39.55
C ILE A 236 -0.54 4.02 -38.40
N HIS A 237 0.68 3.80 -37.93
CA HIS A 237 0.97 2.84 -36.87
C HIS A 237 0.38 3.30 -35.54
N ASN A 238 0.56 4.55 -35.17
CA ASN A 238 0.01 5.13 -33.95
C ASN A 238 -1.52 5.13 -33.97
N LYS A 239 -2.16 5.48 -35.07
CA LYS A 239 -3.62 5.39 -35.23
C LYS A 239 -4.15 3.98 -35.06
N ASN A 240 -3.41 2.98 -35.53
CA ASN A 240 -3.80 1.57 -35.35
C ASN A 240 -3.65 1.11 -33.89
N ILE A 241 -2.58 1.53 -33.20
CA ILE A 241 -2.39 1.24 -31.79
C ILE A 241 -3.48 1.92 -30.94
N ILE A 242 -3.76 3.20 -31.19
CA ILE A 242 -4.85 3.93 -30.53
C ILE A 242 -6.20 3.22 -30.73
N LYS A 243 -6.51 2.85 -31.97
CA LYS A 243 -7.74 2.13 -32.29
C LYS A 243 -7.80 0.76 -31.59
N PHE A 244 -6.69 0.03 -31.54
CA PHE A 244 -6.59 -1.25 -30.85
C PHE A 244 -6.81 -1.08 -29.34
N LEU A 245 -6.13 -0.14 -28.69
CA LEU A 245 -6.30 0.16 -27.26
C LEU A 245 -7.75 0.60 -26.96
N LYS A 246 -8.31 1.49 -27.76
CA LYS A 246 -9.71 1.91 -27.61
C LYS A 246 -10.70 0.73 -27.73
N ASN A 247 -10.47 -0.21 -28.63
CA ASN A 247 -11.34 -1.36 -28.81
C ASN A 247 -11.19 -2.46 -27.75
N MET A 248 -10.02 -2.62 -27.13
CA MET A 248 -9.80 -3.62 -26.09
C MET A 248 -10.35 -3.21 -24.73
N TYR A 249 -10.30 -1.92 -24.41
CA TYR A 249 -10.53 -1.43 -23.05
C TYR A 249 -11.75 -0.52 -22.89
N ILE A 250 -12.58 -0.35 -23.95
CA ILE A 250 -13.76 0.51 -23.85
C ILE A 250 -15.04 -0.29 -24.07
N PRO A 251 -15.99 -0.09 -23.12
CA PRO A 251 -16.83 1.07 -23.12
C PRO A 251 -16.31 2.19 -22.22
N ILE A 252 -15.44 3.04 -22.73
CA ILE A 252 -15.24 4.35 -22.14
C ILE A 252 -16.53 5.09 -22.47
N GLU A 253 -17.29 5.48 -21.44
CA GLU A 253 -18.37 6.44 -21.60
C GLU A 253 -17.78 7.68 -22.27
N GLU A 254 -18.39 8.15 -23.36
CA GLU A 254 -17.90 9.25 -24.20
C GLU A 254 -17.60 10.55 -23.42
N GLU A 255 -18.20 10.73 -22.24
CA GLU A 255 -18.02 11.90 -21.36
C GLU A 255 -16.59 12.11 -20.86
N VAL A 256 -15.77 11.07 -20.71
CA VAL A 256 -14.38 11.22 -20.21
C VAL A 256 -13.42 11.67 -21.29
N LEU A 257 -13.74 11.42 -22.57
CA LEU A 257 -12.93 11.85 -23.70
C LEU A 257 -13.17 13.32 -24.07
N GLU A 258 -14.37 13.85 -23.89
CA GLU A 258 -14.68 15.25 -24.17
C GLU A 258 -14.05 16.21 -23.16
N SER A 259 -13.91 15.80 -21.87
CA SER A 259 -13.26 16.63 -20.86
C SER A 259 -11.72 16.76 -21.01
N ALA A 260 -11.10 15.84 -21.75
CA ALA A 260 -9.66 15.89 -22.01
C ALA A 260 -9.27 16.68 -23.28
N ILE A 261 -10.25 17.06 -24.11
CA ILE A 261 -10.05 17.71 -25.42
C ILE A 261 -10.36 19.21 -25.40
N ILE A 262 -11.01 19.73 -24.35
CA ILE A 262 -11.34 21.16 -24.25
C ILE A 262 -10.43 21.87 -23.25
N THR A 263 -9.23 22.25 -23.69
CA THR A 263 -8.62 23.50 -23.23
C THR A 263 -8.12 24.24 -24.46
N ASP A 264 -8.94 25.19 -24.85
CA ASP A 264 -8.72 26.43 -25.58
C ASP A 264 -7.37 26.63 -26.32
N PHE A 265 -7.48 26.62 -27.64
CA PHE A 265 -6.70 27.49 -28.51
C PHE A 265 -7.61 28.61 -29.04
N ASN A 266 -7.76 29.67 -28.25
CA ASN A 266 -8.08 31.02 -28.75
C ASN A 266 -7.39 31.99 -27.82
N ASP A 267 -6.22 32.44 -28.23
CA ASP A 267 -5.73 33.81 -28.43
C ASP A 267 -4.24 33.80 -28.85
#